data_dc2ca0ca0325b98def4a9fc22793042f
#
_entry.id   dc2ca0ca0325b98def4a9fc22793042f
#
_cell.length_a   1.000
_cell.length_b   1.000
_cell.length_c   1.000
_cell.angle_alpha   90.00
_cell.angle_beta   90.00
_cell.angle_gamma   90.00
#
_symmetry.space_group_name_H-M   'P 1'
#
loop_
_entity.id
_entity.type
_entity.pdbx_description
1 polymer ?
#
loop_
_entity_poly.entity_id
_entity_poly.type
_entity_poly.pdbx_seq_one_letter_code
_entity_poly.pdbx_strand_id
1 'polypeptide(L)'
;MARILLIEDSPTESAVMTQLLERNGHVVLTSGSAEDGIEACRRERPDLVLMDVVLPGMNGFQATRALSRDAETKQIPVLIVSTKGMDTDKAWGLRQGAKDYIVKPPREDELISRINELLGA
;
A
#
# COMPACT_ATOMS: atom_id res chain seq x y z
N MET A 1 0.80 16.93 3.51
CA MET A 1 1.65 15.89 4.13
C MET A 1 0.76 14.78 4.67
N ALA A 2 1.04 13.56 4.29
CA ALA A 2 0.27 12.41 4.76
C ALA A 2 1.20 11.40 5.44
N ARG A 3 0.60 10.58 6.33
CA ARG A 3 1.29 9.45 6.95
C ARG A 3 0.94 8.21 6.13
N ILE A 4 1.94 7.60 5.53
CA ILE A 4 1.75 6.46 4.63
C ILE A 4 2.42 5.24 5.24
N LEU A 5 1.67 4.14 5.35
CA LEU A 5 2.22 2.85 5.77
C LEU A 5 2.60 2.06 4.53
N LEU A 6 3.87 1.71 4.42
CA LEU A 6 4.41 0.92 3.32
C LEU A 6 4.61 -0.53 3.79
N ILE A 7 3.93 -1.48 3.17
CA ILE A 7 4.07 -2.91 3.49
C ILE A 7 4.83 -3.56 2.35
N GLU A 8 6.10 -3.83 2.58
CA GLU A 8 7.06 -4.29 1.60
C GLU A 8 8.14 -5.12 2.29
N ASP A 9 8.42 -6.34 1.81
CA ASP A 9 9.41 -7.22 2.46
C ASP A 9 10.84 -7.02 1.97
N SER A 10 11.05 -6.39 0.82
CA SER A 10 12.39 -6.10 0.30
C SER A 10 12.95 -4.83 0.95
N PRO A 11 14.07 -4.93 1.71
CA PRO A 11 14.67 -3.72 2.30
C PRO A 11 15.10 -2.70 1.25
N THR A 12 15.60 -3.17 0.11
CA THR A 12 16.04 -2.28 -0.98
C THR A 12 14.86 -1.53 -1.58
N GLU A 13 13.79 -2.23 -1.92
CA GLU A 13 12.60 -1.59 -2.50
C GLU A 13 11.92 -0.67 -1.48
N SER A 14 11.88 -1.08 -0.22
CA SER A 14 11.33 -0.27 0.86
C SER A 14 12.09 1.05 1.01
N ALA A 15 13.44 1.00 0.95
CA ALA A 15 14.26 2.20 1.05
C ALA A 15 14.03 3.14 -0.13
N VAL A 16 13.98 2.62 -1.35
CA VAL A 16 13.74 3.41 -2.55
C VAL A 16 12.38 4.09 -2.49
N MET A 17 11.35 3.34 -2.13
CA MET A 17 9.99 3.87 -2.04
C MET A 17 9.88 4.92 -0.93
N THR A 18 10.49 4.67 0.22
CA THR A 18 10.50 5.61 1.34
C THR A 18 11.12 6.94 0.92
N GLN A 19 12.27 6.92 0.24
CA GLN A 19 12.91 8.14 -0.22
C GLN A 19 12.02 8.92 -1.19
N LEU A 20 11.38 8.20 -2.11
CA LEU A 20 10.48 8.81 -3.09
C LEU A 20 9.32 9.52 -2.39
N LEU A 21 8.71 8.86 -1.42
CA LEU A 21 7.57 9.42 -0.69
C LEU A 21 7.99 10.59 0.19
N GLU A 22 9.13 10.47 0.87
CA GLU A 22 9.61 11.54 1.76
C GLU A 22 9.99 12.80 0.98
N ARG A 23 10.61 12.66 -0.19
CA ARG A 23 10.91 13.86 -1.00
C ARG A 23 9.67 14.53 -1.57
N ASN A 24 8.53 13.84 -1.54
CA ASN A 24 7.23 14.43 -1.91
C ASN A 24 6.43 14.89 -0.68
N GLY A 25 7.06 14.99 0.48
CA GLY A 25 6.48 15.60 1.66
C GLY A 25 5.69 14.67 2.57
N HIS A 26 5.80 13.36 2.38
CA HIS A 26 5.05 12.40 3.20
C HIS A 26 5.91 11.83 4.32
N VAL A 27 5.25 11.38 5.39
CA VAL A 27 5.87 10.63 6.48
C VAL A 27 5.60 9.15 6.20
N VAL A 28 6.64 8.31 6.27
CA VAL A 28 6.53 6.90 5.92
C VAL A 28 6.77 6.01 7.13
N LEU A 29 5.84 5.09 7.34
CA LEU A 29 5.98 3.98 8.29
C LEU A 29 6.17 2.72 7.45
N THR A 30 7.00 1.78 7.90
CA THR A 30 7.27 0.57 7.13
C THR A 30 6.97 -0.69 7.92
N SER A 31 6.50 -1.71 7.22
CA SER A 31 6.32 -3.06 7.76
C SER A 31 6.84 -4.07 6.75
N GLY A 32 7.51 -5.11 7.22
CA GLY A 32 8.13 -6.12 6.36
C GLY A 32 7.26 -7.33 6.05
N SER A 33 6.06 -7.40 6.62
CA SER A 33 5.12 -8.50 6.37
C SER A 33 3.69 -7.98 6.42
N ALA A 34 2.77 -8.74 5.83
CA ALA A 34 1.34 -8.40 5.86
C ALA A 34 0.81 -8.40 7.29
N GLU A 35 1.20 -9.39 8.08
CA GLU A 35 0.75 -9.52 9.47
C GLU A 35 1.14 -8.31 10.31
N ASP A 36 2.42 -7.92 10.25
CA ASP A 36 2.91 -6.74 10.94
C ASP A 36 2.24 -5.47 10.41
N GLY A 37 2.02 -5.41 9.11
CA GLY A 37 1.37 -4.28 8.47
C GLY A 37 -0.07 -4.07 8.92
N ILE A 38 -0.83 -5.15 9.09
CA ILE A 38 -2.20 -5.08 9.58
C ILE A 38 -2.21 -4.52 11.01
N GLU A 39 -1.33 -5.01 11.88
CA GLU A 39 -1.23 -4.49 13.25
C GLU A 39 -0.81 -3.03 13.27
N ALA A 40 0.20 -2.68 12.44
CA ALA A 40 0.65 -1.30 12.35
C ALA A 40 -0.48 -0.38 11.88
N CYS A 41 -1.28 -0.82 10.93
CA CYS A 41 -2.41 -0.05 10.42
C CYS A 41 -3.43 0.24 11.52
N ARG A 42 -3.73 -0.75 12.35
CA ARG A 42 -4.66 -0.58 13.48
C ARG A 42 -4.11 0.38 14.53
N ARG A 43 -2.82 0.27 14.83
CA ARG A 43 -2.17 1.07 15.87
C ARG A 43 -1.93 2.49 15.44
N GLU A 44 -1.38 2.66 14.23
CA GLU A 44 -0.91 3.95 13.75
C GLU A 44 -1.97 4.76 13.00
N ARG A 45 -3.00 4.11 12.48
CA ARG A 45 -4.07 4.76 11.72
C ARG A 45 -3.50 5.68 10.62
N PRO A 46 -2.72 5.12 9.66
CA PRO A 46 -2.15 5.95 8.59
C PRO A 46 -3.25 6.51 7.69
N ASP A 47 -2.88 7.50 6.88
CA ASP A 47 -3.81 8.10 5.92
C ASP A 47 -3.99 7.23 4.69
N LEU A 48 -2.98 6.39 4.38
CA LEU A 48 -2.98 5.53 3.20
C LEU A 48 -2.03 4.37 3.42
N VAL A 49 -2.35 3.22 2.83
CA VAL A 49 -1.48 2.04 2.83
C VAL A 49 -1.01 1.75 1.41
N LEU A 50 0.31 1.62 1.23
CA LEU A 50 0.90 1.06 0.00
C LEU A 50 1.20 -0.41 0.27
N MET A 51 0.64 -1.30 -0.54
CA MET A 51 0.67 -2.74 -0.30
C MET A 51 1.31 -3.48 -1.45
N ASP A 52 2.39 -4.21 -1.18
CA ASP A 52 2.90 -5.20 -2.15
C ASP A 52 2.04 -6.46 -2.04
N VAL A 53 1.97 -7.23 -3.13
CA VAL A 53 1.24 -8.49 -3.17
C VAL A 53 2.13 -9.66 -2.78
N VAL A 54 3.34 -9.70 -3.30
CA VAL A 54 4.27 -10.83 -3.09
C VAL A 54 5.00 -10.64 -1.78
N LEU A 55 4.42 -11.19 -0.72
CA LEU A 55 4.94 -11.12 0.64
C LEU A 55 5.06 -12.52 1.21
N PRO A 56 6.02 -12.77 2.13
CA PRO A 56 6.09 -14.08 2.79
C PRO A 56 4.88 -14.26 3.72
N GLY A 57 4.39 -15.48 3.82
CA GLY A 57 3.21 -15.78 4.62
C GLY A 57 1.94 -15.26 3.96
N MET A 58 1.19 -14.42 4.67
CA MET A 58 -0.01 -13.78 4.11
C MET A 58 0.39 -12.86 2.96
N ASN A 59 -0.28 -12.98 1.81
CA ASN A 59 0.01 -12.11 0.67
C ASN A 59 -0.77 -10.79 0.77
N GLY A 60 -0.43 -9.85 -0.13
CA GLY A 60 -1.03 -8.51 -0.10
C GLY A 60 -2.51 -8.48 -0.46
N PHE A 61 -3.00 -9.43 -1.25
CA PHE A 61 -4.43 -9.54 -1.53
C PHE A 61 -5.20 -9.91 -0.27
N GLN A 62 -4.70 -10.87 0.49
CA GLN A 62 -5.31 -11.31 1.75
C GLN A 62 -5.28 -10.18 2.78
N ALA A 63 -4.16 -9.46 2.86
CA ALA A 63 -4.02 -8.33 3.76
C ALA A 63 -4.99 -7.20 3.41
N THR A 64 -5.13 -6.89 2.13
CA THR A 64 -6.07 -5.88 1.65
C THR A 64 -7.50 -6.23 2.05
N ARG A 65 -7.87 -7.49 1.87
CA ARG A 65 -9.19 -7.96 2.29
C ARG A 65 -9.41 -7.82 3.79
N ALA A 66 -8.40 -8.20 4.59
CA ALA A 66 -8.48 -8.06 6.04
C ALA A 66 -8.67 -6.61 6.46
N LEU A 67 -7.90 -5.69 5.88
CA LEU A 67 -7.99 -4.27 6.20
C LEU A 67 -9.35 -3.68 5.77
N SER A 68 -9.86 -4.08 4.62
CA SER A 68 -11.12 -3.52 4.09
C SER A 68 -12.36 -4.03 4.82
N ARG A 69 -12.23 -5.12 5.56
CA ARG A 69 -13.35 -5.72 6.33
C ARG A 69 -13.32 -5.38 7.82
N ASP A 70 -12.21 -4.86 8.31
CA ASP A 70 -12.06 -4.49 9.72
C ASP A 70 -12.67 -3.09 9.93
N ALA A 71 -13.59 -2.98 10.88
CA ALA A 71 -14.25 -1.71 11.19
C ALA A 71 -13.25 -0.61 11.55
N GLU A 72 -12.09 -0.97 12.10
CA GLU A 72 -11.07 0.00 12.51
C GLU A 72 -10.20 0.50 11.36
N THR A 73 -10.12 -0.24 10.23
CA THR A 73 -9.20 0.09 9.13
C THR A 73 -9.88 0.25 7.77
N LYS A 74 -11.15 -0.11 7.64
CA LYS A 74 -11.84 -0.15 6.34
C LYS A 74 -11.90 1.20 5.62
N GLN A 75 -11.81 2.30 6.34
CA GLN A 75 -11.85 3.64 5.76
C GLN A 75 -10.48 4.10 5.22
N ILE A 76 -9.40 3.38 5.58
CA ILE A 76 -8.05 3.73 5.14
C ILE A 76 -7.83 3.16 3.73
N PRO A 77 -7.58 4.01 2.72
CA PRO A 77 -7.41 3.51 1.36
C PRO A 77 -6.14 2.68 1.22
N VAL A 78 -6.25 1.58 0.47
CA VAL A 78 -5.12 0.73 0.11
C VAL A 78 -4.84 0.90 -1.38
N LEU A 79 -3.59 1.23 -1.70
CA LEU A 79 -3.07 1.28 -3.06
C LEU A 79 -2.09 0.12 -3.21
N ILE A 80 -2.41 -0.83 -4.10
CA ILE A 80 -1.50 -1.95 -4.36
C ILE A 80 -0.44 -1.51 -5.36
N VAL A 81 0.84 -1.82 -5.06
CA VAL A 81 1.97 -1.58 -5.95
C VAL A 81 2.74 -2.89 -6.04
N SER A 82 2.69 -3.57 -7.18
CA SER A 82 3.22 -4.93 -7.32
C SER A 82 3.72 -5.23 -8.71
N THR A 83 4.63 -6.21 -8.82
CA THR A 83 5.07 -6.73 -10.12
C THR A 83 3.99 -7.60 -10.77
N LYS A 84 2.97 -8.04 -10.03
CA LYS A 84 1.85 -8.83 -10.59
C LYS A 84 0.96 -7.89 -11.39
N GLY A 85 1.18 -7.85 -12.70
CA GLY A 85 0.59 -6.83 -13.58
C GLY A 85 -0.45 -7.33 -14.57
N MET A 86 -0.94 -8.56 -14.43
CA MET A 86 -2.00 -9.07 -15.32
C MET A 86 -3.33 -8.38 -15.00
N ASP A 87 -4.20 -8.29 -16.00
CA ASP A 87 -5.53 -7.70 -15.79
C ASP A 87 -6.30 -8.43 -14.69
N THR A 88 -6.12 -9.76 -14.61
CA THR A 88 -6.75 -10.57 -13.56
C THR A 88 -6.21 -10.22 -12.17
N ASP A 89 -4.92 -9.91 -12.07
CA ASP A 89 -4.32 -9.49 -10.79
C ASP A 89 -4.93 -8.15 -10.34
N LYS A 90 -5.03 -7.21 -11.26
CA LYS A 90 -5.59 -5.88 -10.96
C LYS A 90 -7.05 -5.98 -10.54
N ALA A 91 -7.84 -6.76 -11.28
CA ALA A 91 -9.25 -6.98 -10.97
C ALA A 91 -9.41 -7.64 -9.61
N TRP A 92 -8.56 -8.61 -9.29
CA TRP A 92 -8.60 -9.31 -8.02
C TRP A 92 -8.27 -8.39 -6.86
N GLY A 93 -7.23 -7.54 -7.01
CA GLY A 93 -6.86 -6.57 -5.99
C GLY A 93 -7.97 -5.59 -5.67
N LEU A 94 -8.61 -5.05 -6.69
CA LEU A 94 -9.74 -4.13 -6.51
C LEU A 94 -10.93 -4.83 -5.84
N ARG A 95 -11.17 -6.09 -6.18
CA ARG A 95 -12.23 -6.89 -5.57
C ARG A 95 -11.97 -7.14 -4.07
N GLN A 96 -10.70 -7.22 -3.68
CA GLN A 96 -10.35 -7.37 -2.25
C GLN A 96 -10.51 -6.08 -1.47
N GLY A 97 -10.72 -4.98 -2.13
CA GLY A 97 -10.97 -3.69 -1.49
C GLY A 97 -9.92 -2.62 -1.75
N ALA A 98 -8.88 -2.92 -2.54
CA ALA A 98 -7.92 -1.88 -2.93
C ALA A 98 -8.63 -0.80 -3.75
N LYS A 99 -8.22 0.44 -3.55
CA LYS A 99 -8.80 1.58 -4.27
C LYS A 99 -8.14 1.80 -5.61
N ASP A 100 -6.89 1.34 -5.78
CA ASP A 100 -6.18 1.46 -7.04
C ASP A 100 -5.04 0.42 -7.07
N TYR A 101 -4.40 0.29 -8.23
CA TYR A 101 -3.38 -0.73 -8.47
C TYR A 101 -2.34 -0.18 -9.45
N ILE A 102 -1.07 -0.20 -9.06
CA ILE A 102 0.04 0.23 -9.90
C ILE A 102 1.02 -0.93 -10.06
N VAL A 103 1.44 -1.16 -11.32
CA VAL A 103 2.42 -2.21 -11.63
C VAL A 103 3.83 -1.65 -11.49
N LYS A 104 4.72 -2.40 -10.81
CA LYS A 104 6.12 -2.05 -10.65
C LYS A 104 6.88 -2.20 -11.96
N PRO A 105 7.92 -1.38 -12.20
CA PRO A 105 8.35 -0.26 -11.37
C PRO A 105 7.41 0.93 -11.52
N PRO A 106 6.98 1.55 -10.43
CA PRO A 106 6.08 2.69 -10.54
C PRO A 106 6.83 3.92 -11.04
N ARG A 107 6.19 4.70 -11.91
CA ARG A 107 6.70 6.03 -12.23
C ARG A 107 6.36 6.96 -11.08
N GLU A 108 7.30 7.79 -10.69
CA GLU A 108 7.11 8.69 -9.54
C GLU A 108 5.90 9.60 -9.72
N ASP A 109 5.77 10.23 -10.88
CA ASP A 109 4.67 11.14 -11.17
C ASP A 109 3.30 10.45 -11.08
N GLU A 110 3.21 9.23 -11.61
CA GLU A 110 1.98 8.45 -11.56
C GLU A 110 1.64 8.03 -10.13
N LEU A 111 2.63 7.53 -9.39
CA LEU A 111 2.42 7.10 -8.02
C LEU A 111 1.93 8.25 -7.15
N ILE A 112 2.59 9.41 -7.22
CA ILE A 112 2.22 10.58 -6.42
C ILE A 112 0.84 11.09 -6.80
N SER A 113 0.52 11.12 -8.10
CA SER A 113 -0.80 11.53 -8.58
C SER A 113 -1.91 10.64 -8.01
N ARG A 114 -1.70 9.31 -8.04
CA ARG A 114 -2.69 8.37 -7.49
C ARG A 114 -2.84 8.51 -5.98
N ILE A 115 -1.72 8.69 -5.28
CA ILE A 115 -1.75 8.93 -3.83
C ILE A 115 -2.58 10.17 -3.52
N ASN A 116 -2.32 11.26 -4.23
CA ASN A 116 -3.05 12.51 -4.00
C ASN A 116 -4.54 12.36 -4.27
N GLU A 117 -4.91 11.63 -5.32
CA GLU A 117 -6.31 11.34 -5.62
C GLU A 117 -6.98 10.59 -4.46
N LEU A 118 -6.31 9.57 -3.92
CA LEU A 118 -6.86 8.78 -2.84
C LEU A 118 -6.94 9.54 -1.52
N LEU A 119 -6.07 10.51 -1.32
CA LEU A 119 -6.09 11.38 -0.13
C LEU A 119 -7.08 12.52 -0.26
N GLY A 120 -7.69 12.69 -1.40
CA GLY A 120 -8.65 13.76 -1.65
C GLY A 120 -8.00 15.13 -1.86
N ALA A 121 -6.74 15.12 -2.23
CA ALA A 121 -6.00 16.37 -2.44
C ALA A 121 -6.09 16.86 -3.88
#